data_5c4fbc1be3ab7c2d06a922c4c2a73c88
#
_entry.id   5c4fbc1be3ab7c2d06a922c4c2a73c88
#
_cell.length_a   1.000
_cell.length_b   1.000
_cell.length_c   1.000
_cell.angle_alpha   90.00
_cell.angle_beta   90.00
_cell.angle_gamma   90.00
#
_symmetry.space_group_name_H-M   'P 1'
#
loop_
_entity.id
_entity.type
_entity.pdbx_description
1 polymer ?
#
loop_
_entity_poly.entity_id
_entity_poly.type
_entity_poly.pdbx_seq_one_letter_code
_entity_poly.pdbx_strand_id
1 'polypeptide(L)'
;YTGGTNRLQTTSTGVTIAGALTAGGLTYPSSNGNNGDVLTSDGTGNVTWQASSGGGGGSQSRTTASVTQSIASNAVANVSFTTAKTMALLKIDTSHAAWVTLYSSTLARTNDAGRLETTDPTPGSGVLSEVITTGNVSQLITPATVCFNEAGATTTYAKLVNKSGSTANVQVTLTYVQLEA
;
A
#
# COMPACT_ATOMS: atom_id res chain seq x y z
N TYR A 1 -58.50 -4.03 -19.66
CA TYR A 1 -57.33 -3.16 -19.90
C TYR A 1 -57.57 -1.85 -19.14
N THR A 2 -57.18 -1.80 -17.91
CA THR A 2 -57.24 -0.59 -17.12
C THR A 2 -55.88 0.07 -17.22
N GLY A 3 -55.82 1.32 -17.70
CA GLY A 3 -54.70 2.19 -18.02
C GLY A 3 -53.40 2.04 -17.20
N GLY A 4 -52.66 0.98 -17.47
CA GLY A 4 -51.34 0.78 -16.91
C GLY A 4 -50.30 1.56 -17.72
N THR A 5 -49.47 2.31 -17.04
CA THR A 5 -48.28 2.91 -17.65
C THR A 5 -47.42 1.82 -18.30
N ASN A 6 -47.01 2.03 -19.55
CA ASN A 6 -46.09 1.10 -20.24
C ASN A 6 -44.83 0.94 -19.44
N ARG A 7 -44.56 -0.27 -18.93
CA ARG A 7 -43.34 -0.59 -18.18
C ARG A 7 -42.20 -1.10 -19.04
N LEU A 8 -42.53 -1.49 -20.29
CA LEU A 8 -41.55 -1.92 -21.29
C LEU A 8 -41.90 -1.26 -22.61
N GLN A 9 -40.97 -0.53 -23.20
CA GLN A 9 -41.11 0.20 -24.44
C GLN A 9 -39.92 -0.06 -25.36
N THR A 10 -40.14 -0.43 -26.60
CA THR A 10 -39.11 -0.48 -27.64
C THR A 10 -38.83 0.93 -28.16
N THR A 11 -37.57 1.22 -28.39
CA THR A 11 -37.07 2.46 -28.99
C THR A 11 -36.26 2.13 -30.24
N SER A 12 -35.87 3.13 -31.03
CA SER A 12 -35.01 2.93 -32.19
C SER A 12 -33.61 2.38 -31.83
N THR A 13 -33.18 2.49 -30.58
CA THR A 13 -31.85 2.12 -30.10
C THR A 13 -31.87 1.01 -29.05
N GLY A 14 -33.05 0.48 -28.68
CA GLY A 14 -33.13 -0.58 -27.66
C GLY A 14 -34.48 -0.67 -26.97
N VAL A 15 -34.49 -1.04 -25.70
CA VAL A 15 -35.65 -1.21 -24.84
C VAL A 15 -35.53 -0.35 -23.59
N THR A 16 -36.59 0.39 -23.27
CA THR A 16 -36.70 1.12 -22.02
C THR A 16 -37.61 0.36 -21.05
N ILE A 17 -37.15 0.15 -19.82
CA ILE A 17 -37.92 -0.48 -18.74
C ILE A 17 -38.15 0.58 -17.67
N ALA A 18 -39.46 0.88 -17.40
CA ALA A 18 -39.84 1.82 -16.34
C ALA A 18 -40.02 1.04 -15.03
N GLY A 19 -39.09 1.17 -14.12
CA GLY A 19 -39.05 0.51 -12.81
C GLY A 19 -37.93 -0.55 -12.70
N ALA A 20 -38.05 -1.44 -11.71
CA ALA A 20 -37.08 -2.51 -11.51
C ALA A 20 -37.20 -3.58 -12.62
N LEU A 21 -36.05 -4.03 -13.12
CA LEU A 21 -35.94 -5.19 -14.02
C LEU A 21 -35.64 -6.43 -13.18
N THR A 22 -36.46 -7.48 -13.30
CA THR A 22 -36.12 -8.82 -12.81
C THR A 22 -35.92 -9.72 -14.02
N ALA A 23 -34.70 -10.27 -14.14
CA ALA A 23 -34.34 -11.19 -15.22
C ALA A 23 -33.56 -12.37 -14.65
N GLY A 24 -33.98 -13.62 -15.01
CA GLY A 24 -33.32 -14.84 -14.53
C GLY A 24 -33.31 -15.00 -13.00
N GLY A 25 -34.31 -14.45 -12.30
CA GLY A 25 -34.37 -14.47 -10.84
C GLY A 25 -33.56 -13.38 -10.14
N LEU A 26 -32.85 -12.52 -10.89
CA LEU A 26 -32.10 -11.38 -10.35
C LEU A 26 -32.89 -10.09 -10.53
N THR A 27 -33.02 -9.32 -9.46
CA THR A 27 -33.60 -7.96 -9.49
C THR A 27 -32.51 -6.93 -9.60
N TYR A 28 -32.53 -6.14 -10.67
CA TYR A 28 -31.55 -5.09 -10.94
C TYR A 28 -32.00 -3.75 -10.34
N PRO A 29 -31.06 -2.90 -9.88
CA PRO A 29 -31.40 -1.58 -9.37
C PRO A 29 -32.01 -0.69 -10.46
N SER A 30 -32.98 0.12 -10.07
CA SER A 30 -33.65 1.11 -10.95
C SER A 30 -32.92 2.45 -11.00
N SER A 31 -31.87 2.64 -10.21
CA SER A 31 -31.05 3.86 -10.17
C SER A 31 -29.65 3.58 -10.69
N ASN A 32 -28.99 4.64 -11.18
CA ASN A 32 -27.59 4.57 -11.53
C ASN A 32 -26.72 4.47 -10.27
N GLY A 33 -25.61 3.72 -10.35
CA GLY A 33 -24.53 3.79 -9.38
C GLY A 33 -23.66 5.04 -9.57
N ASN A 34 -22.70 5.23 -8.70
CA ASN A 34 -21.68 6.26 -8.86
C ASN A 34 -20.63 5.82 -9.90
N ASN A 35 -19.85 6.79 -10.39
CA ASN A 35 -18.74 6.46 -11.29
C ASN A 35 -17.73 5.55 -10.59
N GLY A 36 -17.47 4.37 -11.17
CA GLY A 36 -16.58 3.35 -10.59
C GLY A 36 -17.29 2.27 -9.78
N ASP A 37 -18.61 2.39 -9.54
CA ASP A 37 -19.37 1.32 -8.92
C ASP A 37 -19.51 0.10 -9.84
N VAL A 38 -19.60 -1.08 -9.25
CA VAL A 38 -19.81 -2.36 -9.93
C VAL A 38 -21.13 -2.98 -9.47
N LEU A 39 -21.79 -3.71 -10.37
CA LEU A 39 -22.97 -4.49 -10.01
C LEU A 39 -22.54 -5.76 -9.27
N THR A 40 -23.04 -5.94 -8.04
CA THR A 40 -22.71 -7.08 -7.18
C THR A 40 -23.99 -7.78 -6.76
N SER A 41 -24.03 -9.12 -6.87
CA SER A 41 -25.11 -9.96 -6.33
C SER A 41 -24.98 -10.09 -4.82
N ASP A 42 -26.11 -9.96 -4.11
CA ASP A 42 -26.20 -10.21 -2.65
C ASP A 42 -26.34 -11.69 -2.28
N GLY A 43 -26.38 -12.59 -3.28
CA GLY A 43 -26.61 -14.02 -3.11
C GLY A 43 -28.07 -14.42 -2.81
N THR A 44 -28.99 -13.44 -2.71
CA THR A 44 -30.42 -13.66 -2.39
C THR A 44 -31.37 -13.26 -3.55
N GLY A 45 -30.81 -12.98 -4.73
CA GLY A 45 -31.57 -12.65 -5.92
C GLY A 45 -31.65 -11.15 -6.22
N ASN A 46 -30.90 -10.31 -5.50
CA ASN A 46 -30.81 -8.89 -5.84
C ASN A 46 -29.39 -8.56 -6.36
N VAL A 47 -29.36 -7.56 -7.23
CA VAL A 47 -28.12 -6.94 -7.72
C VAL A 47 -28.12 -5.49 -7.26
N THR A 48 -27.02 -5.06 -6.66
CA THR A 48 -26.86 -3.70 -6.13
C THR A 48 -25.57 -3.06 -6.65
N TRP A 49 -25.56 -1.74 -6.75
CA TRP A 49 -24.34 -0.99 -7.00
C TRP A 49 -23.49 -0.97 -5.74
N GLN A 50 -22.27 -1.39 -5.85
CA GLN A 50 -21.28 -1.35 -4.77
C GLN A 50 -20.04 -0.59 -5.24
N ALA A 51 -19.48 0.23 -4.38
CA ALA A 51 -18.16 0.78 -4.64
C ALA A 51 -17.18 -0.37 -4.95
N SER A 52 -16.42 -0.25 -6.01
CA SER A 52 -15.39 -1.24 -6.33
C SER A 52 -14.43 -1.34 -5.14
N SER A 53 -14.61 -2.38 -4.31
CA SER A 53 -13.69 -2.66 -3.23
C SER A 53 -12.38 -3.17 -3.82
N GLY A 54 -11.48 -2.26 -4.17
CA GLY A 54 -10.05 -2.46 -4.34
C GLY A 54 -9.48 -3.68 -5.10
N GLY A 55 -10.34 -4.53 -5.67
CA GLY A 55 -9.91 -5.64 -6.54
C GLY A 55 -9.91 -5.29 -8.02
N GLY A 56 -10.26 -4.06 -8.38
CA GLY A 56 -10.23 -3.57 -9.75
C GLY A 56 -8.80 -3.40 -10.22
N GLY A 57 -8.47 -3.93 -11.39
CA GLY A 57 -7.17 -3.82 -12.06
C GLY A 57 -6.75 -2.39 -12.43
N GLY A 58 -6.92 -1.43 -11.53
CA GLY A 58 -6.24 -0.15 -11.58
C GLY A 58 -4.76 -0.37 -11.38
N SER A 59 -3.92 0.26 -12.19
CA SER A 59 -2.47 0.24 -11.99
C SER A 59 -2.14 0.59 -10.55
N GLN A 60 -1.37 -0.26 -9.88
CA GLN A 60 -0.90 0.00 -8.52
C GLN A 60 -0.18 1.36 -8.49
N SER A 61 -0.68 2.29 -7.71
CA SER A 61 -0.05 3.61 -7.58
C SER A 61 1.12 3.57 -6.61
N ARG A 62 2.06 4.49 -6.81
CA ARG A 62 3.13 4.69 -5.84
C ARG A 62 2.56 5.33 -4.58
N THR A 63 2.97 4.82 -3.44
CA THR A 63 2.58 5.30 -2.11
C THR A 63 3.84 5.64 -1.31
N THR A 64 3.71 6.51 -0.32
CA THR A 64 4.80 6.88 0.57
C THR A 64 4.46 6.63 2.03
N ALA A 65 5.46 6.26 2.81
CA ALA A 65 5.40 6.20 4.27
C ALA A 65 6.62 6.93 4.83
N SER A 66 6.41 7.81 5.82
CA SER A 66 7.48 8.64 6.40
C SER A 66 7.52 8.51 7.91
N VAL A 67 8.73 8.60 8.45
CA VAL A 67 8.97 8.71 9.88
C VAL A 67 10.03 9.78 10.12
N THR A 68 9.90 10.54 11.21
CA THR A 68 10.92 11.50 11.67
C THR A 68 11.29 11.19 13.10
N GLN A 69 12.60 11.10 13.38
CA GLN A 69 13.12 10.78 14.69
C GLN A 69 14.30 11.69 15.03
N SER A 70 14.29 12.26 16.25
CA SER A 70 15.47 12.97 16.77
C SER A 70 16.51 11.96 17.20
N ILE A 71 17.69 12.01 16.59
CA ILE A 71 18.77 11.02 16.80
C ILE A 71 20.09 11.77 17.00
N ALA A 72 20.80 11.50 18.10
CA ALA A 72 22.13 12.04 18.32
C ALA A 72 23.13 11.52 17.26
N SER A 73 24.24 12.22 17.09
CA SER A 73 25.29 11.79 16.14
C SER A 73 25.77 10.38 16.42
N ASN A 74 25.80 9.54 15.39
CA ASN A 74 26.15 8.11 15.42
C ASN A 74 25.27 7.23 16.36
N ALA A 75 24.20 7.78 16.92
CA ALA A 75 23.24 7.00 17.68
C ALA A 75 22.27 6.24 16.77
N VAL A 76 21.67 5.19 17.34
CA VAL A 76 20.71 4.31 16.71
C VAL A 76 19.30 4.67 17.17
N ALA A 77 18.34 4.68 16.27
CA ALA A 77 16.92 4.70 16.59
C ALA A 77 16.20 3.54 15.88
N ASN A 78 15.38 2.84 16.63
CA ASN A 78 14.48 1.82 16.09
C ASN A 78 13.12 2.45 15.84
N VAL A 79 12.66 2.40 14.58
CA VAL A 79 11.39 2.99 14.14
C VAL A 79 10.53 1.97 13.39
N SER A 80 9.29 2.35 13.10
CA SER A 80 8.37 1.55 12.31
C SER A 80 7.60 2.46 11.36
N PHE A 81 7.40 1.98 10.13
CA PHE A 81 6.56 2.62 9.12
C PHE A 81 5.24 1.88 9.02
N THR A 82 4.14 2.59 8.87
CA THR A 82 2.88 1.99 8.40
C THR A 82 2.96 1.86 6.89
N THR A 83 2.97 0.63 6.38
CA THR A 83 3.14 0.31 4.97
C THR A 83 2.06 -0.69 4.51
N ALA A 84 2.35 -1.47 3.49
CA ALA A 84 1.59 -2.67 3.09
C ALA A 84 2.18 -3.93 3.74
N LYS A 85 1.45 -5.03 3.76
CA LYS A 85 1.96 -6.34 4.21
C LYS A 85 3.14 -6.80 3.36
N THR A 86 2.99 -6.62 2.04
CA THR A 86 4.04 -6.85 1.04
C THR A 86 4.08 -5.68 0.08
N MET A 87 5.27 -5.19 -0.23
CA MET A 87 5.48 -4.04 -1.12
C MET A 87 6.72 -4.19 -2.00
N ALA A 88 6.70 -3.58 -3.17
CA ALA A 88 7.89 -3.33 -3.98
C ALA A 88 8.48 -1.97 -3.59
N LEU A 89 9.59 -1.95 -2.88
CA LEU A 89 10.30 -0.73 -2.50
C LEU A 89 11.03 -0.15 -3.71
N LEU A 90 10.77 1.12 -4.01
CA LEU A 90 11.30 1.82 -5.18
C LEU A 90 12.37 2.86 -4.81
N LYS A 91 12.23 3.47 -3.63
CA LYS A 91 13.07 4.61 -3.24
C LYS A 91 13.08 4.79 -1.73
N ILE A 92 14.20 5.23 -1.19
CA ILE A 92 14.37 5.71 0.18
C ILE A 92 14.90 7.14 0.10
N ASP A 93 14.17 8.09 0.66
CA ASP A 93 14.60 9.48 0.83
C ASP A 93 15.06 9.69 2.29
N THR A 94 16.15 10.40 2.48
CA THR A 94 16.66 10.80 3.81
C THR A 94 16.90 12.30 3.87
N SER A 95 16.48 12.96 4.96
CA SER A 95 16.72 14.39 5.16
C SER A 95 18.15 14.73 5.60
N HIS A 96 18.87 13.75 6.15
CA HIS A 96 20.23 13.85 6.68
C HIS A 96 21.01 12.60 6.30
N ALA A 97 22.34 12.69 6.42
CA ALA A 97 23.20 11.52 6.29
C ALA A 97 22.76 10.44 7.30
N ALA A 98 22.42 9.27 6.81
CA ALA A 98 21.89 8.19 7.64
C ALA A 98 22.23 6.81 7.04
N TRP A 99 22.37 5.85 7.93
CA TRP A 99 22.31 4.45 7.58
C TRP A 99 20.92 3.93 7.93
N VAL A 100 20.20 3.45 6.93
CA VAL A 100 18.82 2.97 7.02
C VAL A 100 18.80 1.50 6.67
N THR A 101 18.32 0.66 7.58
CA THR A 101 18.13 -0.78 7.36
C THR A 101 16.67 -1.14 7.62
N LEU A 102 16.01 -1.84 6.68
CA LEU A 102 14.63 -2.31 6.78
C LEU A 102 14.60 -3.80 7.12
N TYR A 103 13.62 -4.21 7.94
CA TYR A 103 13.50 -5.57 8.46
C TYR A 103 12.09 -6.12 8.32
N SER A 104 11.99 -7.44 8.13
CA SER A 104 10.75 -8.20 8.06
C SER A 104 10.03 -8.32 9.41
N SER A 105 10.78 -8.22 10.53
CA SER A 105 10.26 -8.35 11.91
C SER A 105 11.07 -7.58 12.92
N THR A 106 10.51 -7.38 14.13
CA THR A 106 11.26 -6.82 15.26
C THR A 106 12.38 -7.75 15.73
N LEU A 107 12.19 -9.06 15.61
CA LEU A 107 13.21 -10.06 15.97
C LEU A 107 14.42 -9.96 15.03
N ALA A 108 14.18 -9.88 13.71
CA ALA A 108 15.22 -9.67 12.73
C ALA A 108 16.05 -8.40 13.03
N ARG A 109 15.36 -7.28 13.33
CA ARG A 109 16.01 -6.03 13.74
C ARG A 109 16.83 -6.17 15.02
N THR A 110 16.33 -6.89 16.01
CA THR A 110 17.03 -7.11 17.30
C THR A 110 18.28 -7.97 17.11
N ASN A 111 18.19 -9.01 16.30
CA ASN A 111 19.32 -9.90 15.99
C ASN A 111 20.43 -9.18 15.20
N ASP A 112 20.07 -8.15 14.41
CA ASP A 112 20.98 -7.34 13.61
C ASP A 112 21.49 -6.08 14.35
N ALA A 113 21.16 -5.90 15.62
CA ALA A 113 21.45 -4.66 16.36
C ALA A 113 22.93 -4.32 16.42
N GLY A 114 23.79 -5.32 16.55
CA GLY A 114 25.25 -5.17 16.67
C GLY A 114 26.02 -5.15 15.35
N ARG A 115 25.34 -5.31 14.20
CA ARG A 115 26.03 -5.31 12.92
C ARG A 115 26.59 -3.92 12.58
N LEU A 116 27.81 -3.90 12.07
CA LEU A 116 28.45 -2.68 11.57
C LEU A 116 27.99 -2.37 10.14
N GLU A 117 27.98 -1.10 9.76
CA GLU A 117 27.62 -0.65 8.41
C GLU A 117 28.54 -1.16 7.29
N THR A 118 29.73 -1.62 7.68
CA THR A 118 30.74 -2.19 6.78
C THR A 118 30.65 -3.71 6.63
N THR A 119 29.65 -4.34 7.27
CA THR A 119 29.45 -5.79 7.26
C THR A 119 28.12 -6.10 6.58
N ASP A 120 28.16 -6.94 5.56
CA ASP A 120 26.93 -7.36 4.86
C ASP A 120 25.99 -8.15 5.77
N PRO A 121 24.68 -8.00 5.60
CA PRO A 121 23.72 -8.80 6.33
C PRO A 121 23.87 -10.30 6.03
N THR A 122 23.75 -11.14 7.05
CA THR A 122 23.73 -12.59 6.84
C THR A 122 22.49 -12.98 6.00
N PRO A 123 22.64 -13.79 4.96
CA PRO A 123 21.48 -14.27 4.19
C PRO A 123 20.42 -14.91 5.09
N GLY A 124 19.16 -14.54 4.91
CA GLY A 124 18.05 -15.03 5.73
C GLY A 124 17.92 -14.37 7.10
N SER A 125 18.68 -13.32 7.41
CA SER A 125 18.59 -12.58 8.70
C SER A 125 17.34 -11.72 8.84
N GLY A 126 16.47 -11.64 7.80
CA GLY A 126 15.29 -10.79 7.78
C GLY A 126 15.57 -9.32 7.46
N VAL A 127 16.81 -8.97 7.06
CA VAL A 127 17.12 -7.68 6.44
C VAL A 127 16.53 -7.67 5.03
N LEU A 128 15.72 -6.66 4.72
CA LEU A 128 14.99 -6.53 3.44
C LEU A 128 15.70 -5.59 2.47
N SER A 129 16.19 -4.47 2.99
CA SER A 129 16.89 -3.46 2.22
C SER A 129 17.77 -2.62 3.13
N GLU A 130 18.86 -2.10 2.58
CA GLU A 130 19.79 -1.25 3.29
C GLU A 130 20.31 -0.15 2.39
N VAL A 131 20.42 1.08 2.93
CA VAL A 131 21.06 2.21 2.25
C VAL A 131 21.89 3.02 3.25
N ILE A 132 23.01 3.56 2.76
CA ILE A 132 23.83 4.54 3.46
C ILE A 132 23.84 5.81 2.64
N THR A 133 23.34 6.91 3.21
CA THR A 133 23.24 8.20 2.54
C THR A 133 24.21 9.23 3.13
N THR A 134 24.61 10.19 2.32
CA THR A 134 25.60 11.23 2.68
C THR A 134 24.96 12.58 3.03
N GLY A 135 23.62 12.68 3.03
CA GLY A 135 22.91 13.94 3.28
C GLY A 135 21.43 13.84 2.94
N ASN A 136 20.86 14.94 2.54
CA ASN A 136 19.52 15.02 1.97
C ASN A 136 19.53 14.38 0.57
N VAL A 137 19.20 13.12 0.49
CA VAL A 137 19.36 12.29 -0.73
C VAL A 137 18.14 11.43 -0.98
N SER A 138 17.79 11.28 -2.26
CA SER A 138 16.87 10.28 -2.79
C SER A 138 17.65 9.10 -3.33
N GLN A 139 17.64 7.97 -2.61
CA GLN A 139 18.27 6.73 -3.07
C GLN A 139 17.26 5.85 -3.80
N LEU A 140 17.43 5.69 -5.11
CA LEU A 140 16.64 4.75 -5.90
C LEU A 140 17.06 3.30 -5.59
N ILE A 141 16.08 2.43 -5.46
CA ILE A 141 16.26 0.98 -5.32
C ILE A 141 15.99 0.35 -6.68
N THR A 142 17.05 -0.04 -7.38
CA THR A 142 16.98 -0.52 -8.76
C THR A 142 17.83 -1.77 -8.92
N PRO A 143 17.26 -2.95 -9.20
CA PRO A 143 15.82 -3.22 -9.30
C PRO A 143 15.08 -3.02 -7.98
N ALA A 144 13.76 -2.86 -8.04
CA ALA A 144 12.92 -2.75 -6.85
C ALA A 144 13.08 -3.99 -5.94
N THR A 145 13.14 -3.77 -4.63
CA THR A 145 13.22 -4.86 -3.66
C THR A 145 11.84 -5.18 -3.11
N VAL A 146 11.49 -6.46 -3.06
CA VAL A 146 10.26 -6.91 -2.38
C VAL A 146 10.50 -6.92 -0.88
N CYS A 147 9.74 -6.10 -0.16
CA CYS A 147 9.73 -6.03 1.28
C CYS A 147 8.40 -6.57 1.82
N PHE A 148 8.45 -7.28 2.94
CA PHE A 148 7.28 -7.91 3.56
C PHE A 148 7.39 -7.95 5.08
N ASN A 149 6.26 -8.09 5.74
CA ASN A 149 6.19 -8.35 7.17
C ASN A 149 5.95 -9.85 7.40
N GLU A 150 6.82 -10.50 8.19
CA GLU A 150 6.70 -11.95 8.48
C GLU A 150 5.37 -12.35 9.13
N ALA A 151 4.76 -11.46 9.91
CA ALA A 151 3.48 -11.68 10.56
C ALA A 151 2.28 -11.25 9.70
N GLY A 152 2.48 -10.80 8.44
CA GLY A 152 1.44 -10.29 7.58
C GLY A 152 0.81 -8.97 8.08
N ALA A 153 1.54 -8.18 8.89
CA ALA A 153 1.07 -6.89 9.36
C ALA A 153 1.46 -5.77 8.39
N THR A 154 0.72 -4.67 8.42
CA THR A 154 0.99 -3.46 7.61
C THR A 154 2.06 -2.58 8.24
N THR A 155 3.18 -3.20 8.64
CA THR A 155 4.28 -2.52 9.34
C THR A 155 5.62 -2.98 8.79
N THR A 156 6.48 -2.02 8.45
CA THR A 156 7.90 -2.27 8.13
C THR A 156 8.77 -1.73 9.26
N TYR A 157 9.65 -2.54 9.78
CA TYR A 157 10.57 -2.16 10.87
C TYR A 157 11.86 -1.62 10.30
N ALA A 158 12.46 -0.64 10.97
CA ALA A 158 13.74 -0.08 10.55
C ALA A 158 14.67 0.23 11.73
N LYS A 159 15.97 0.18 11.44
CA LYS A 159 17.06 0.74 12.23
C LYS A 159 17.58 1.96 11.48
N LEU A 160 17.63 3.11 12.16
CA LEU A 160 18.19 4.35 11.63
C LEU A 160 19.42 4.71 12.44
N VAL A 161 20.54 4.99 11.79
CA VAL A 161 21.74 5.54 12.41
C VAL A 161 21.99 6.93 11.83
N ASN A 162 22.05 7.94 12.67
CA ASN A 162 22.35 9.29 12.25
C ASN A 162 23.85 9.44 11.95
N LYS A 163 24.19 9.73 10.70
CA LYS A 163 25.58 9.92 10.23
C LYS A 163 25.91 11.40 9.94
N SER A 164 25.04 12.35 10.33
CA SER A 164 25.19 13.77 10.01
C SER A 164 26.24 14.53 10.83
N GLY A 165 26.85 13.87 11.83
CA GLY A 165 27.85 14.50 12.70
C GLY A 165 27.31 15.31 13.88
N SER A 166 26.00 15.57 13.93
CA SER A 166 25.32 16.28 15.04
C SER A 166 23.97 15.65 15.34
N THR A 167 23.34 16.01 16.46
CA THR A 167 21.95 15.64 16.71
C THR A 167 21.04 16.22 15.67
N ALA A 168 20.19 15.41 15.03
CA ALA A 168 19.31 15.85 13.97
C ALA A 168 17.94 15.15 14.02
N ASN A 169 16.91 15.83 13.49
CA ASN A 169 15.61 15.22 13.20
C ASN A 169 15.70 14.52 11.85
N VAL A 170 16.13 13.27 11.89
CA VAL A 170 16.28 12.45 10.69
C VAL A 170 14.91 12.02 10.22
N GLN A 171 14.50 12.50 9.05
CA GLN A 171 13.31 12.03 8.34
C GLN A 171 13.71 11.00 7.29
N VAL A 172 13.00 9.88 7.27
CA VAL A 172 13.12 8.86 6.23
C VAL A 172 11.75 8.67 5.59
N THR A 173 11.71 8.67 4.26
CA THR A 173 10.50 8.41 3.47
C THR A 173 10.73 7.23 2.54
N LEU A 174 9.90 6.23 2.64
CA LEU A 174 9.85 5.09 1.73
C LEU A 174 8.85 5.40 0.61
N THR A 175 9.24 5.17 -0.65
CA THR A 175 8.32 5.17 -1.80
C THR A 175 8.22 3.75 -2.32
N TYR A 176 7.00 3.24 -2.44
CA TYR A 176 6.77 1.84 -2.81
C TYR A 176 5.48 1.66 -3.60
N VAL A 177 5.34 0.49 -4.20
CA VAL A 177 4.08 -0.02 -4.76
C VAL A 177 3.59 -1.12 -3.84
N GLN A 178 2.32 -1.04 -3.43
CA GLN A 178 1.68 -2.07 -2.62
C GLN A 178 1.44 -3.31 -3.47
N LEU A 179 1.85 -4.48 -2.96
CA LEU A 179 1.62 -5.78 -3.59
C LEU A 179 0.53 -6.55 -2.86
N GLU A 180 0.44 -6.37 -1.53
CA GLU A 180 -0.58 -6.96 -0.68
C GLU A 180 -1.03 -5.96 0.39
N ALA A 181 -2.35 -5.80 0.56
CA ALA A 181 -2.99 -4.86 1.49
C ALA A 181 -3.02 -5.37 2.93
#